data_e00d6f5a1bfda46f5a9fcd4ecdb6f515
#
_entry.id   e00d6f5a1bfda46f5a9fcd4ecdb6f515
#
_cell.length_a   1.000
_cell.length_b   1.000
_cell.length_c   1.000
_cell.angle_alpha   90.00
_cell.angle_beta   90.00
_cell.angle_gamma   90.00
#
_symmetry.space_group_name_H-M   'P 1'
#
loop_
_entity.id
_entity.type
_entity.pdbx_description
1 polymer ?
#
loop_
_entity_poly.entity_id
_entity_poly.type
_entity_poly.pdbx_seq_one_letter_code
_entity_poly.pdbx_strand_id
1 'polypeptide(L)'
;VRDTDPSLLDSVIAKLREAGAVIETGEDWVSLDMQGRRPKAVNIHTAPYPAFPTDMQAQFTAMNSIAEGVGVITETVFENRFMHVLELQRMGADIKLEGNTAICTGVEKLTAAPVMATDLRASASLVLAGLVAEGVTEVNRIYHIDRGYQNIEDKFAGLGAVIKRQPG
;
A
#
# COMPACT_ATOMS: atom_id res chain seq x y z
N VAL A 1 -1.32 5.93 -15.21
CA VAL A 1 -0.49 4.82 -15.70
C VAL A 1 -0.84 4.60 -17.16
N ARG A 2 0.17 4.39 -18.00
CA ARG A 2 0.02 4.09 -19.44
C ARG A 2 0.74 2.79 -19.76
N ASP A 3 0.51 2.27 -20.96
CA ASP A 3 1.09 1.02 -21.45
C ASP A 3 0.77 -0.17 -20.51
N THR A 4 -0.50 -0.28 -20.10
CA THR A 4 -0.98 -1.33 -19.21
C THR A 4 -2.39 -1.77 -19.64
N ASP A 5 -2.67 -3.06 -19.54
CA ASP A 5 -4.00 -3.61 -19.73
C ASP A 5 -4.82 -3.50 -18.41
N PRO A 6 -5.83 -2.63 -18.35
CA PRO A 6 -6.62 -2.47 -17.13
C PRO A 6 -7.37 -3.73 -16.70
N SER A 7 -7.70 -4.62 -17.62
CA SER A 7 -8.44 -5.86 -17.32
C SER A 7 -7.66 -6.81 -16.39
N LEU A 8 -6.33 -6.73 -16.40
CA LEU A 8 -5.47 -7.50 -15.50
C LEU A 8 -5.53 -7.00 -14.04
N LEU A 9 -6.09 -5.81 -13.82
CA LEU A 9 -6.16 -5.14 -12.52
C LEU A 9 -7.60 -5.00 -12.00
N ASP A 10 -8.56 -5.70 -12.58
CA ASP A 10 -9.99 -5.53 -12.28
C ASP A 10 -10.31 -5.60 -10.78
N SER A 11 -9.79 -6.59 -10.07
CA SER A 11 -10.02 -6.76 -8.63
C SER A 11 -9.40 -5.61 -7.80
N VAL A 12 -8.24 -5.11 -8.19
CA VAL A 12 -7.56 -3.98 -7.54
C VAL A 12 -8.32 -2.68 -7.82
N ILE A 13 -8.69 -2.44 -9.08
CA ILE A 13 -9.47 -1.27 -9.51
C ILE A 13 -10.82 -1.23 -8.78
N ALA A 14 -11.50 -2.36 -8.66
CA ALA A 14 -12.77 -2.46 -7.94
C ALA A 14 -12.62 -2.02 -6.47
N LYS A 15 -11.56 -2.46 -5.78
CA LYS A 15 -11.28 -2.08 -4.40
C LYS A 15 -10.86 -0.61 -4.24
N LEU A 16 -10.13 -0.05 -5.18
CA LEU A 16 -9.80 1.37 -5.18
C LEU A 16 -11.04 2.25 -5.42
N ARG A 17 -11.96 1.82 -6.28
CA ARG A 17 -13.26 2.49 -6.45
C ARG A 17 -14.11 2.41 -5.17
N GLU A 18 -14.14 1.26 -4.51
CA GLU A 18 -14.79 1.07 -3.20
C GLU A 18 -14.21 2.01 -2.15
N ALA A 19 -12.87 2.23 -2.18
CA ALA A 19 -12.20 3.21 -1.33
C ALA A 19 -12.51 4.68 -1.67
N GLY A 20 -13.24 4.94 -2.75
CA GLY A 20 -13.68 6.27 -3.15
C GLY A 20 -12.87 6.91 -4.29
N ALA A 21 -11.96 6.18 -4.91
CA ALA A 21 -11.22 6.67 -6.06
C ALA A 21 -12.12 6.81 -7.30
N VAL A 22 -11.98 7.91 -8.02
CA VAL A 22 -12.50 8.06 -9.37
C VAL A 22 -11.49 7.44 -10.32
N ILE A 23 -11.87 6.35 -10.99
CA ILE A 23 -10.98 5.63 -11.89
C ILE A 23 -11.60 5.54 -13.28
N GLU A 24 -10.85 6.05 -14.24
CA GLU A 24 -11.14 5.93 -15.67
C GLU A 24 -10.11 4.99 -16.32
N THR A 25 -10.55 4.20 -17.26
CA THR A 25 -9.70 3.25 -17.99
C THR A 25 -9.91 3.41 -19.48
N GLY A 26 -8.84 3.28 -20.26
CA GLY A 26 -8.86 3.13 -21.72
C GLY A 26 -8.35 1.75 -22.12
N GLU A 27 -7.97 1.60 -23.37
CA GLU A 27 -7.45 0.35 -23.91
C GLU A 27 -6.13 -0.05 -23.23
N ASP A 28 -5.24 0.92 -23.01
CA ASP A 28 -3.88 0.73 -22.52
C ASP A 28 -3.50 1.67 -21.35
N TRP A 29 -4.48 2.25 -20.66
CA TRP A 29 -4.20 3.18 -19.56
C TRP A 29 -5.24 3.13 -18.44
N VAL A 30 -4.79 3.55 -17.25
CA VAL A 30 -5.62 3.75 -16.05
C VAL A 30 -5.30 5.13 -15.48
N SER A 31 -6.36 5.90 -15.20
CA SER A 31 -6.29 7.17 -14.43
C SER A 31 -6.98 6.99 -13.09
N LEU A 32 -6.40 7.51 -12.02
CA LEU A 32 -6.97 7.51 -10.69
C LEU A 32 -6.89 8.92 -10.09
N ASP A 33 -8.01 9.39 -9.56
CA ASP A 33 -8.11 10.66 -8.84
C ASP A 33 -8.92 10.48 -7.55
N MET A 34 -8.31 10.76 -6.41
CA MET A 34 -9.00 10.80 -5.12
C MET A 34 -9.76 12.11 -4.88
N GLN A 35 -9.59 13.11 -5.75
CA GLN A 35 -10.22 14.44 -5.63
C GLN A 35 -9.97 15.10 -4.25
N GLY A 36 -8.77 14.90 -3.70
CA GLY A 36 -8.38 15.42 -2.39
C GLY A 36 -9.11 14.75 -1.20
N ARG A 37 -9.86 13.69 -1.44
CA ARG A 37 -10.60 12.99 -0.39
C ARG A 37 -9.75 11.92 0.28
N ARG A 38 -9.97 11.73 1.57
CA ARG A 38 -9.43 10.61 2.33
C ARG A 38 -10.05 9.30 1.82
N PRO A 39 -9.29 8.21 1.65
CA PRO A 39 -9.86 6.93 1.26
C PRO A 39 -10.79 6.37 2.35
N LYS A 40 -11.79 5.61 1.94
CA LYS A 40 -12.58 4.77 2.83
C LYS A 40 -11.89 3.43 3.01
N ALA A 41 -11.95 2.88 4.21
CA ALA A 41 -11.41 1.55 4.49
C ALA A 41 -12.16 0.48 3.68
N VAL A 42 -11.42 -0.50 3.17
CA VAL A 42 -11.96 -1.59 2.35
C VAL A 42 -11.59 -2.94 2.94
N ASN A 43 -12.46 -3.92 2.76
CA ASN A 43 -12.19 -5.30 3.12
C ASN A 43 -11.52 -6.02 1.95
N ILE A 44 -10.44 -6.74 2.26
CA ILE A 44 -9.66 -7.52 1.30
C ILE A 44 -9.64 -8.98 1.72
N HIS A 45 -9.80 -9.85 0.76
CA HIS A 45 -9.59 -11.28 0.90
C HIS A 45 -8.70 -11.72 -0.26
N THR A 46 -7.46 -12.10 0.03
CA THR A 46 -6.54 -12.52 -1.02
C THR A 46 -6.91 -13.91 -1.51
N ALA A 47 -6.79 -14.14 -2.81
CA ALA A 47 -6.98 -15.44 -3.42
C ALA A 47 -6.25 -15.48 -4.78
N PRO A 48 -6.05 -16.66 -5.37
CA PRO A 48 -5.46 -16.77 -6.70
C PRO A 48 -6.25 -15.98 -7.76
N TYR A 49 -5.54 -15.53 -8.80
CA TYR A 49 -6.14 -14.86 -9.95
C TYR A 49 -7.40 -15.62 -10.47
N PRO A 50 -8.50 -14.91 -10.81
CA PRO A 50 -8.64 -13.46 -10.97
C PRO A 50 -9.11 -12.71 -9.72
N ALA A 51 -9.05 -13.31 -8.54
CA ALA A 51 -9.40 -12.65 -7.28
C ALA A 51 -8.32 -11.62 -6.85
N PHE A 52 -8.46 -11.07 -5.65
CA PHE A 52 -7.55 -10.03 -5.18
C PHE A 52 -6.14 -10.59 -4.90
N PRO A 53 -5.10 -10.03 -5.56
CA PRO A 53 -3.77 -10.60 -5.48
C PRO A 53 -3.10 -10.36 -4.13
N THR A 54 -2.46 -11.39 -3.58
CA THR A 54 -1.66 -11.29 -2.35
C THR A 54 -0.54 -10.25 -2.46
N ASP A 55 -0.02 -9.99 -3.65
CA ASP A 55 1.03 -8.99 -3.90
C ASP A 55 0.58 -7.54 -3.71
N MET A 56 -0.71 -7.28 -3.58
CA MET A 56 -1.28 -5.97 -3.27
C MET A 56 -1.78 -5.84 -1.83
N GLN A 57 -1.72 -6.92 -1.05
CA GLN A 57 -2.21 -6.95 0.33
C GLN A 57 -1.54 -5.89 1.21
N ALA A 58 -0.20 -5.82 1.20
CA ALA A 58 0.55 -4.91 2.04
C ALA A 58 0.26 -3.43 1.73
N GLN A 59 0.11 -3.07 0.44
CA GLN A 59 -0.20 -1.72 0.01
C GLN A 59 -1.60 -1.30 0.46
N PHE A 60 -2.58 -2.20 0.40
CA PHE A 60 -3.92 -1.93 0.92
C PHE A 60 -3.97 -1.89 2.46
N THR A 61 -3.10 -2.64 3.14
CA THR A 61 -2.91 -2.50 4.59
C THR A 61 -2.42 -1.09 4.95
N ALA A 62 -1.43 -0.57 4.22
CA ALA A 62 -0.96 0.81 4.40
C ALA A 62 -2.06 1.83 4.11
N MET A 63 -2.83 1.68 3.03
CA MET A 63 -3.96 2.55 2.71
C MET A 63 -5.03 2.52 3.81
N ASN A 64 -5.42 1.33 4.28
CA ASN A 64 -6.41 1.19 5.35
C ASN A 64 -5.95 1.83 6.67
N SER A 65 -4.64 1.91 6.91
CA SER A 65 -4.10 2.53 8.12
C SER A 65 -4.44 4.01 8.26
N ILE A 66 -4.71 4.70 7.15
CA ILE A 66 -5.10 6.13 7.15
C ILE A 66 -6.51 6.35 6.57
N ALA A 67 -7.22 5.31 6.24
CA ALA A 67 -8.55 5.38 5.66
C ALA A 67 -9.63 5.74 6.70
N GLU A 68 -10.79 6.20 6.26
CA GLU A 68 -11.95 6.36 7.14
C GLU A 68 -12.59 5.00 7.42
N GLY A 69 -12.75 4.67 8.71
CA GLY A 69 -13.42 3.45 9.15
C GLY A 69 -12.48 2.29 9.46
N VAL A 70 -13.01 1.09 9.39
CA VAL A 70 -12.29 -0.16 9.71
C VAL A 70 -12.25 -1.05 8.47
N GLY A 71 -11.07 -1.48 8.09
CA GLY A 71 -10.85 -2.44 7.00
C GLY A 71 -10.30 -3.76 7.52
N VAL A 72 -10.85 -4.86 7.03
CA VAL A 72 -10.42 -6.21 7.38
C VAL A 72 -9.70 -6.84 6.20
N ILE A 73 -8.47 -7.28 6.41
CA ILE A 73 -7.64 -7.90 5.39
C ILE A 73 -7.35 -9.34 5.80
N THR A 74 -7.85 -10.29 5.03
CA THR A 74 -7.62 -11.71 5.23
C THR A 74 -6.66 -12.24 4.17
N GLU A 75 -5.54 -12.77 4.60
CA GLU A 75 -4.51 -13.38 3.76
C GLU A 75 -4.69 -14.89 3.70
N THR A 76 -4.94 -15.43 2.52
CA THR A 76 -5.18 -16.87 2.34
C THR A 76 -4.21 -17.56 1.38
N VAL A 77 -3.31 -16.80 0.76
CA VAL A 77 -2.35 -17.34 -0.21
C VAL A 77 -1.00 -17.66 0.44
N PHE A 78 -0.52 -16.76 1.31
CA PHE A 78 0.73 -16.94 2.02
C PHE A 78 0.54 -16.85 3.53
N GLU A 79 0.96 -17.85 4.25
CA GLU A 79 1.01 -17.82 5.71
C GLU A 79 1.96 -16.72 6.20
N ASN A 80 1.57 -16.04 7.29
CA ASN A 80 2.40 -15.04 7.98
C ASN A 80 2.89 -13.86 7.15
N ARG A 81 2.17 -13.44 6.10
CA ARG A 81 2.55 -12.31 5.25
C ARG A 81 2.14 -10.94 5.83
N PHE A 82 2.35 -10.74 7.14
CA PHE A 82 2.03 -9.50 7.85
C PHE A 82 3.23 -8.84 8.53
N MET A 83 4.45 -9.09 8.07
CA MET A 83 5.67 -8.52 8.68
C MET A 83 5.70 -7.00 8.64
N HIS A 84 5.08 -6.38 7.64
CA HIS A 84 4.95 -4.92 7.51
C HIS A 84 4.06 -4.30 8.59
N VAL A 85 3.18 -5.07 9.22
CA VAL A 85 2.25 -4.54 10.24
C VAL A 85 2.99 -3.99 11.45
N LEU A 86 4.03 -4.66 11.92
CA LEU A 86 4.84 -4.18 13.05
C LEU A 86 5.50 -2.82 12.74
N GLU A 87 5.96 -2.65 11.50
CA GLU A 87 6.57 -1.40 11.08
C GLU A 87 5.51 -0.28 10.89
N LEU A 88 4.33 -0.61 10.37
CA LEU A 88 3.20 0.34 10.30
C LEU A 88 2.73 0.75 11.70
N GLN A 89 2.67 -0.19 12.65
CA GLN A 89 2.35 0.11 14.06
C GLN A 89 3.40 1.06 14.68
N ARG A 90 4.68 0.90 14.34
CA ARG A 90 5.75 1.83 14.74
C ARG A 90 5.50 3.25 14.22
N MET A 91 4.86 3.39 13.08
CA MET A 91 4.42 4.66 12.49
C MET A 91 3.09 5.16 13.06
N GLY A 92 2.50 4.48 14.04
CA GLY A 92 1.25 4.87 14.70
C GLY A 92 -0.02 4.27 14.09
N ALA A 93 0.10 3.29 13.19
CA ALA A 93 -1.07 2.59 12.65
C ALA A 93 -1.76 1.75 13.74
N ASP A 94 -3.09 1.76 13.76
CA ASP A 94 -3.93 0.93 14.61
C ASP A 94 -4.33 -0.34 13.84
N ILE A 95 -3.53 -1.37 13.99
CA ILE A 95 -3.73 -2.67 13.33
C ILE A 95 -3.68 -3.78 14.36
N LYS A 96 -4.71 -4.62 14.38
CA LYS A 96 -4.76 -5.83 15.19
C LYS A 96 -4.65 -7.06 14.29
N LEU A 97 -3.77 -8.00 14.66
CA LEU A 97 -3.63 -9.27 13.96
C LEU A 97 -4.40 -10.37 14.70
N GLU A 98 -5.21 -11.12 13.98
CA GLU A 98 -5.93 -12.31 14.45
C GLU A 98 -5.76 -13.44 13.43
N GLY A 99 -4.83 -14.36 13.71
CA GLY A 99 -4.51 -15.44 12.77
C GLY A 99 -4.00 -14.89 11.44
N ASN A 100 -4.71 -15.21 10.36
CA ASN A 100 -4.43 -14.74 9.00
C ASN A 100 -5.15 -13.43 8.63
N THR A 101 -5.63 -12.68 9.61
CA THR A 101 -6.45 -11.48 9.39
C THR A 101 -5.85 -10.27 10.10
N ALA A 102 -5.74 -9.16 9.38
CA ALA A 102 -5.40 -7.85 9.92
C ALA A 102 -6.66 -6.98 9.97
N ILE A 103 -6.97 -6.43 11.14
CA ILE A 103 -8.05 -5.48 11.37
C ILE A 103 -7.40 -4.10 11.49
N CYS A 104 -7.62 -3.25 10.49
CA CYS A 104 -7.03 -1.92 10.40
C CYS A 104 -8.09 -0.87 10.75
N THR A 105 -7.91 -0.17 11.87
CA THR A 105 -8.69 1.03 12.19
C THR A 105 -7.95 2.25 11.68
N GLY A 106 -8.53 2.97 10.74
CA GLY A 106 -7.85 4.12 10.13
C GLY A 106 -7.60 5.24 11.14
N VAL A 107 -6.36 5.73 11.18
CA VAL A 107 -5.97 6.89 11.98
C VAL A 107 -5.94 8.15 11.10
N GLU A 108 -6.06 9.34 11.70
CA GLU A 108 -6.03 10.59 10.92
C GLU A 108 -4.68 10.81 10.24
N LYS A 109 -3.59 10.38 10.89
CA LYS A 109 -2.23 10.54 10.40
C LYS A 109 -1.30 9.46 10.94
N LEU A 110 -0.29 9.13 10.16
CA LEU A 110 0.87 8.38 10.59
C LEU A 110 2.00 9.34 11.00
N THR A 111 2.86 8.88 11.88
CA THR A 111 4.06 9.60 12.30
C THR A 111 5.28 8.94 11.68
N ALA A 112 6.18 9.75 11.16
CA ALA A 112 7.44 9.27 10.59
C ALA A 112 8.26 8.48 11.63
N ALA A 113 8.88 7.41 11.17
CA ALA A 113 9.77 6.58 11.96
C ALA A 113 10.84 5.94 11.07
N PRO A 114 12.00 5.56 11.62
CA PRO A 114 12.89 4.61 10.93
C PRO A 114 12.21 3.25 10.90
N VAL A 115 12.02 2.70 9.70
CA VAL A 115 11.38 1.40 9.46
C VAL A 115 12.27 0.49 8.63
N MET A 116 12.07 -0.81 8.76
CA MET A 116 12.87 -1.81 8.06
C MET A 116 12.07 -2.52 6.97
N ALA A 117 12.60 -2.48 5.76
CA ALA A 117 12.16 -3.33 4.68
C ALA A 117 12.43 -4.80 5.01
N THR A 118 11.43 -5.66 4.95
CA THR A 118 11.51 -7.08 5.30
C THR A 118 11.39 -7.99 4.11
N ASP A 119 10.55 -7.62 3.14
CA ASP A 119 10.38 -8.30 1.86
C ASP A 119 9.97 -7.26 0.80
N LEU A 120 9.85 -7.71 -0.45
CA LEU A 120 9.57 -6.87 -1.60
C LEU A 120 8.27 -6.05 -1.45
N ARG A 121 7.17 -6.70 -1.10
CA ARG A 121 5.82 -6.07 -1.07
C ARG A 121 5.60 -5.29 0.23
N ALA A 122 6.04 -5.83 1.35
CA ALA A 122 6.05 -5.13 2.63
C ALA A 122 6.83 -3.82 2.51
N SER A 123 8.00 -3.86 1.88
CA SER A 123 8.84 -2.68 1.67
C SER A 123 8.13 -1.58 0.88
N ALA A 124 7.43 -1.94 -0.20
CA ALA A 124 6.66 -0.98 -0.99
C ALA A 124 5.55 -0.33 -0.16
N SER A 125 4.87 -1.08 0.70
CA SER A 125 3.83 -0.54 1.60
C SER A 125 4.39 0.48 2.59
N LEU A 126 5.61 0.27 3.08
CA LEU A 126 6.28 1.20 3.99
C LEU A 126 6.69 2.51 3.28
N VAL A 127 7.08 2.43 2.02
CA VAL A 127 7.31 3.64 1.20
C VAL A 127 6.01 4.43 1.07
N LEU A 128 4.90 3.77 0.73
CA LEU A 128 3.57 4.43 0.64
C LEU A 128 3.16 5.07 1.96
N ALA A 129 3.32 4.36 3.08
CA ALA A 129 3.04 4.91 4.41
C ALA A 129 3.92 6.12 4.73
N GLY A 130 5.21 6.08 4.36
CA GLY A 130 6.13 7.19 4.53
C GLY A 130 5.75 8.45 3.75
N LEU A 131 5.12 8.30 2.57
CA LEU A 131 4.67 9.44 1.76
C LEU A 131 3.53 10.24 2.40
N VAL A 132 2.76 9.63 3.30
CA VAL A 132 1.62 10.27 3.99
C VAL A 132 1.86 10.51 5.47
N ALA A 133 2.97 10.04 6.03
CA ALA A 133 3.33 10.26 7.41
C ALA A 133 3.85 11.68 7.65
N GLU A 134 3.58 12.22 8.85
CA GLU A 134 4.17 13.50 9.26
C GLU A 134 5.64 13.32 9.65
N GLY A 135 6.52 14.10 9.04
CA GLY A 135 7.96 14.08 9.27
C GLY A 135 8.74 13.33 8.17
N VAL A 136 9.94 12.88 8.48
CA VAL A 136 10.80 12.16 7.54
C VAL A 136 10.86 10.69 7.93
N THR A 137 10.29 9.84 7.10
CA THR A 137 10.38 8.38 7.26
C THR A 137 11.63 7.87 6.57
N GLU A 138 12.44 7.12 7.29
CA GLU A 138 13.61 6.44 6.76
C GLU A 138 13.31 4.95 6.56
N VAL A 139 13.38 4.49 5.31
CA VAL A 139 13.18 3.07 4.98
C VAL A 139 14.54 2.42 4.77
N ASN A 140 14.92 1.57 5.69
CA ASN A 140 16.19 0.85 5.69
C ASN A 140 16.10 -0.49 4.95
N ARG A 141 17.24 -1.07 4.53
CA ARG A 141 17.34 -2.35 3.83
C ARG A 141 16.60 -2.38 2.49
N ILE A 142 16.67 -1.28 1.74
CA ILE A 142 15.93 -1.06 0.50
C ILE A 142 16.31 -2.01 -0.64
N TYR A 143 17.36 -2.81 -0.51
CA TYR A 143 17.69 -3.86 -1.47
C TYR A 143 16.52 -4.85 -1.70
N HIS A 144 15.60 -4.98 -0.75
CA HIS A 144 14.37 -5.73 -0.95
C HIS A 144 13.44 -5.08 -1.98
N ILE A 145 13.38 -3.74 -2.00
CA ILE A 145 12.60 -2.96 -2.96
C ILE A 145 13.19 -3.09 -4.37
N ASP A 146 14.51 -2.99 -4.47
CA ASP A 146 15.23 -2.99 -5.75
C ASP A 146 15.06 -4.29 -6.55
N ARG A 147 14.64 -5.36 -5.90
CA ARG A 147 14.37 -6.66 -6.56
C ARG A 147 13.14 -6.66 -7.47
N GLY A 148 12.24 -5.70 -7.34
CA GLY A 148 11.00 -5.68 -8.14
C GLY A 148 10.41 -4.30 -8.41
N TYR A 149 11.01 -3.23 -7.90
CA TYR A 149 10.61 -1.86 -8.16
C TYR A 149 11.80 -1.05 -8.69
N GLN A 150 11.85 -0.91 -9.99
CA GLN A 150 12.92 -0.14 -10.64
C GLN A 150 12.76 1.35 -10.33
N ASN A 151 13.76 1.96 -9.69
CA ASN A 151 13.84 3.38 -9.38
C ASN A 151 12.51 3.93 -8.81
N ILE A 152 12.02 3.30 -7.74
CA ILE A 152 10.73 3.66 -7.13
C ILE A 152 10.71 5.13 -6.70
N GLU A 153 11.84 5.66 -6.22
CA GLU A 153 12.02 7.04 -5.82
C GLU A 153 11.78 8.02 -6.97
N ASP A 154 12.31 7.72 -8.16
CA ASP A 154 12.13 8.57 -9.34
C ASP A 154 10.68 8.58 -9.81
N LYS A 155 10.02 7.43 -9.76
CA LYS A 155 8.61 7.29 -10.15
C LYS A 155 7.70 8.09 -9.22
N PHE A 156 7.91 8.00 -7.91
CA PHE A 156 7.13 8.79 -6.96
C PHE A 156 7.48 10.26 -6.98
N ALA A 157 8.74 10.63 -7.17
CA ALA A 157 9.14 12.02 -7.37
C ALA A 157 8.47 12.64 -8.61
N GLY A 158 8.36 11.86 -9.70
CA GLY A 158 7.62 12.27 -10.91
C GLY A 158 6.11 12.50 -10.67
N LEU A 159 5.54 11.93 -9.61
CA LEU A 159 4.17 12.17 -9.15
C LEU A 159 4.06 13.29 -8.10
N GLY A 160 5.17 13.96 -7.78
CA GLY A 160 5.21 15.08 -6.84
C GLY A 160 5.59 14.69 -5.40
N ALA A 161 5.99 13.46 -5.15
CA ALA A 161 6.45 13.04 -3.84
C ALA A 161 7.84 13.62 -3.50
N VAL A 162 8.05 13.95 -2.23
CA VAL A 162 9.36 14.32 -1.71
C VAL A 162 10.05 13.06 -1.18
N ILE A 163 10.78 12.42 -2.04
CA ILE A 163 11.46 11.15 -1.77
C ILE A 163 12.85 11.16 -2.39
N LYS A 164 13.83 10.57 -1.73
CA LYS A 164 15.19 10.44 -2.27
C LYS A 164 15.88 9.21 -1.72
N ARG A 165 16.75 8.61 -2.52
CA ARG A 165 17.66 7.57 -2.07
C ARG A 165 18.88 8.20 -1.40
N GLN A 166 19.30 7.59 -0.29
CA GLN A 166 20.55 7.92 0.37
C GLN A 166 21.57 6.81 0.10
N PRO A 167 22.86 7.13 -0.10
CA PRO A 167 23.89 6.11 -0.12
C PRO A 167 23.97 5.43 1.25
N GLY A 168 24.04 4.10 1.22
CA GLY A 168 24.23 3.27 2.42
C GLY A 168 25.67 3.26 2.91
#